data_6a5d9b2c9ccedf7ce5ccd84bd7f7842a
#
_entry.id   6a5d9b2c9ccedf7ce5ccd84bd7f7842a
#
_cell.length_a   1.000
_cell.length_b   1.000
_cell.length_c   1.000
_cell.angle_alpha   90.00
_cell.angle_beta   90.00
_cell.angle_gamma   90.00
#
_symmetry.space_group_name_H-M   'P 1'
#
loop_
_entity.id
_entity.type
_entity.pdbx_description
1 polymer ?
#
loop_
_entity_poly.entity_id
_entity_poly.type
_entity_poly.pdbx_seq_one_letter_code
_entity_poly.pdbx_strand_id
1 'polypeptide(L)'
;MATLTLKKSTAPAAKQRRAPLRGSGAKPRPTLAQAQAERAERAEHAAHRRSDDDRAPARKPAPAKKAAPSKPQRAPLPPARPAGPNTAFGARPARPVPPPVPPAQGPEHAPGSVRLSKRMSELGLASRREADEWIALGWVTVDVEVVAELGARVLPGQQVSIDKKARTQQAQRVTVLLNKPVGYVSGQAEDGYEPALVLVKAATQWREDASGLRLQREHLRHLVPAGRLDIDSTGLLVLTQDGRIAKQLIGETSEVEKEYLVRVQSTSGERLSDQGLRLLNHGLELDGEALQPARVEWVNDDQLRFVLVEGKKRQIRRMCEAVGLKVTGLKRVRIGRVMLGDLPAGQWRYLGADESFA
;
A
#
# COMPACT_ATOMS: atom_id res chain seq x y z
N MET A 1 -79.14 -26.49 7.59
CA MET A 1 -78.46 -25.18 7.61
C MET A 1 -77.67 -25.09 8.90
N ALA A 2 -76.37 -25.27 8.82
CA ALA A 2 -75.48 -25.21 9.99
C ALA A 2 -74.55 -23.95 9.81
N THR A 3 -74.70 -22.99 10.71
CA THR A 3 -73.96 -21.73 10.68
C THR A 3 -72.65 -21.92 11.43
N LEU A 4 -71.53 -21.77 10.74
CA LEU A 4 -70.17 -21.83 11.29
C LEU A 4 -69.81 -20.42 11.79
N THR A 5 -69.62 -20.27 13.11
CA THR A 5 -69.15 -19.05 13.77
C THR A 5 -67.61 -19.09 13.88
N LEU A 6 -66.91 -18.19 13.20
CA LEU A 6 -65.46 -18.03 13.32
C LEU A 6 -65.12 -17.34 14.64
N LYS A 7 -64.35 -18.03 15.50
CA LYS A 7 -63.68 -17.40 16.68
C LYS A 7 -62.48 -16.60 16.24
N LYS A 8 -62.47 -15.28 16.53
CA LYS A 8 -61.33 -14.36 16.42
C LYS A 8 -60.22 -14.82 17.41
N SER A 9 -59.08 -15.16 16.88
CA SER A 9 -57.82 -15.40 17.61
C SER A 9 -57.23 -14.04 18.00
N THR A 10 -57.12 -13.79 19.31
CA THR A 10 -56.38 -12.64 19.85
C THR A 10 -54.87 -12.87 19.74
N ALA A 11 -54.16 -11.98 19.02
CA ALA A 11 -52.70 -12.02 18.92
C ALA A 11 -52.05 -11.69 20.29
N PRO A 12 -50.93 -12.32 20.67
CA PRO A 12 -50.22 -12.01 21.89
C PRO A 12 -49.52 -10.65 21.80
N ALA A 13 -49.62 -9.87 22.91
CA ALA A 13 -49.02 -8.55 23.06
C ALA A 13 -47.50 -8.55 22.79
N ALA A 14 -47.06 -7.64 21.94
CA ALA A 14 -45.65 -7.39 21.62
C ALA A 14 -44.89 -6.98 22.90
N LYS A 15 -43.89 -7.78 23.30
CA LYS A 15 -42.94 -7.42 24.35
C LYS A 15 -42.13 -6.19 23.89
N GLN A 16 -42.35 -5.05 24.53
CA GLN A 16 -41.54 -3.85 24.41
C GLN A 16 -40.07 -4.21 24.74
N ARG A 17 -39.19 -4.13 23.74
CA ARG A 17 -37.75 -4.19 23.95
C ARG A 17 -37.33 -2.92 24.68
N ARG A 18 -36.85 -3.07 25.92
CA ARG A 18 -36.17 -2.00 26.67
C ARG A 18 -34.93 -1.55 25.88
N ALA A 19 -34.82 -0.25 25.62
CA ALA A 19 -33.62 0.34 25.06
C ALA A 19 -32.40 0.07 25.98
N PRO A 20 -31.20 -0.16 25.44
CA PRO A 20 -30.03 -0.35 26.27
C PRO A 20 -29.70 0.94 27.00
N LEU A 21 -29.52 0.85 28.34
CA LEU A 21 -29.05 1.91 29.21
C LEU A 21 -27.66 2.36 28.72
N ARG A 22 -27.57 3.58 28.16
CA ARG A 22 -26.27 4.22 27.90
C ARG A 22 -25.62 4.52 29.24
N GLY A 23 -24.48 3.89 29.53
CA GLY A 23 -23.63 4.22 30.65
C GLY A 23 -23.21 5.69 30.56
N SER A 24 -23.64 6.51 31.50
CA SER A 24 -23.21 7.88 31.72
C SER A 24 -21.74 7.84 32.19
N GLY A 25 -20.77 8.15 31.30
CA GLY A 25 -19.36 8.19 31.68
C GLY A 25 -18.37 8.41 30.55
N ALA A 26 -18.79 8.52 29.30
CA ALA A 26 -17.87 8.85 28.22
C ALA A 26 -17.54 10.35 28.26
N LYS A 27 -16.28 10.69 28.63
CA LYS A 27 -15.76 12.06 28.48
C LYS A 27 -15.90 12.50 27.02
N PRO A 28 -16.35 13.76 26.76
CA PRO A 28 -16.44 14.27 25.39
C PRO A 28 -15.04 14.21 24.72
N ARG A 29 -15.01 13.86 23.45
CA ARG A 29 -13.74 13.83 22.67
C ARG A 29 -13.16 15.25 22.66
N PRO A 30 -11.84 15.40 22.94
CA PRO A 30 -11.18 16.70 22.91
C PRO A 30 -11.28 17.31 21.50
N THR A 31 -11.44 18.61 21.42
CA THR A 31 -11.39 19.37 20.16
C THR A 31 -9.97 19.35 19.63
N LEU A 32 -9.78 19.66 18.34
CA LEU A 32 -8.45 19.69 17.70
C LEU A 32 -7.48 20.61 18.45
N ALA A 33 -7.97 21.77 18.94
CA ALA A 33 -7.19 22.72 19.73
C ALA A 33 -6.77 22.14 21.10
N GLN A 34 -7.64 21.39 21.77
CA GLN A 34 -7.32 20.72 23.04
C GLN A 34 -6.31 19.60 22.86
N ALA A 35 -6.41 18.82 21.77
CA ALA A 35 -5.44 17.78 21.45
C ALA A 35 -4.04 18.35 21.07
N GLN A 36 -3.99 19.53 20.48
CA GLN A 36 -2.74 20.24 20.21
C GLN A 36 -2.11 20.82 21.48
N ALA A 37 -2.92 21.38 22.39
CA ALA A 37 -2.43 21.87 23.68
C ALA A 37 -1.87 20.74 24.56
N GLU A 38 -2.55 19.60 24.67
CA GLU A 38 -2.03 18.43 25.40
C GLU A 38 -0.73 17.86 24.81
N ARG A 39 -0.55 17.97 23.48
CA ARG A 39 0.71 17.57 22.84
C ARG A 39 1.85 18.54 23.16
N ALA A 40 1.60 19.84 23.22
CA ALA A 40 2.57 20.85 23.61
C ALA A 40 3.01 20.66 25.06
N GLU A 41 2.08 20.48 25.99
CA GLU A 41 2.39 20.19 27.40
C GLU A 41 3.20 18.90 27.60
N ARG A 42 2.87 17.83 26.87
CA ARG A 42 3.65 16.58 26.90
C ARG A 42 5.07 16.75 26.36
N ALA A 43 5.26 17.61 25.35
CA ALA A 43 6.59 17.91 24.80
C ALA A 43 7.43 18.73 25.79
N GLU A 44 6.85 19.70 26.49
CA GLU A 44 7.52 20.48 27.53
C GLU A 44 7.89 19.63 28.75
N HIS A 45 6.98 18.75 29.21
CA HIS A 45 7.30 17.80 30.27
C HIS A 45 8.39 16.79 29.91
N ALA A 46 8.47 16.37 28.63
CA ALA A 46 9.52 15.50 28.15
C ALA A 46 10.88 16.22 28.07
N ALA A 47 10.89 17.51 27.74
CA ALA A 47 12.08 18.34 27.72
C ALA A 47 12.60 18.59 29.16
N HIS A 48 11.69 18.81 30.13
CA HIS A 48 12.06 19.02 31.54
C HIS A 48 12.63 17.76 32.20
N ARG A 49 12.14 16.57 31.85
CA ARG A 49 12.68 15.29 32.34
C ARG A 49 14.10 15.00 31.80
N ARG A 50 14.47 15.51 30.63
CA ARG A 50 15.82 15.39 30.08
C ARG A 50 16.84 16.31 30.78
N SER A 51 16.39 17.45 31.32
CA SER A 51 17.26 18.35 32.08
C SER A 51 17.53 17.90 33.54
N ASP A 52 16.65 17.05 34.09
CA ASP A 52 16.83 16.52 35.46
C ASP A 52 17.71 15.24 35.53
N ASP A 53 17.81 14.49 34.42
CA ASP A 53 18.65 13.28 34.31
C ASP A 53 20.17 13.61 34.23
N ASP A 54 20.54 14.84 33.85
CA ASP A 54 21.94 15.30 33.83
C ASP A 54 22.50 15.70 35.23
N ARG A 55 21.71 15.54 36.30
CA ARG A 55 22.05 15.93 37.67
C ARG A 55 22.15 14.79 38.69
N ALA A 56 22.37 13.55 38.27
CA ALA A 56 22.54 12.42 39.18
C ALA A 56 24.01 12.17 39.52
N PRO A 57 24.37 11.88 40.83
CA PRO A 57 25.76 11.79 41.28
C PRO A 57 26.46 10.51 40.84
N ALA A 58 27.76 10.65 40.60
CA ALA A 58 28.72 9.64 40.13
C ALA A 58 28.64 8.28 40.83
N ARG A 59 28.38 7.21 40.09
CA ARG A 59 28.53 5.82 40.49
C ARG A 59 29.98 5.33 40.24
N LYS A 60 30.53 4.62 41.21
CA LYS A 60 31.87 4.03 41.22
C LYS A 60 32.09 3.05 40.05
N PRO A 61 33.33 2.94 39.53
CA PRO A 61 33.62 2.13 38.35
C PRO A 61 33.67 0.62 38.64
N ALA A 62 33.08 -0.18 37.76
CA ALA A 62 33.23 -1.64 37.69
C ALA A 62 34.35 -2.03 36.69
N PRO A 63 34.96 -3.23 36.81
CA PRO A 63 36.28 -3.53 36.23
C PRO A 63 36.23 -3.76 34.70
N ALA A 64 37.35 -3.39 34.06
CA ALA A 64 37.59 -3.37 32.63
C ALA A 64 37.45 -4.72 31.94
N LYS A 65 36.69 -4.76 30.83
CA LYS A 65 36.75 -5.80 29.79
C LYS A 65 37.62 -5.30 28.63
N LYS A 66 38.51 -6.17 28.18
CA LYS A 66 39.56 -5.96 27.18
C LYS A 66 39.03 -5.36 25.87
N ALA A 67 39.75 -4.37 25.36
CA ALA A 67 39.49 -3.61 24.14
C ALA A 67 39.73 -4.41 22.85
N ALA A 68 38.87 -4.23 21.85
CA ALA A 68 39.11 -4.57 20.46
C ALA A 68 39.72 -3.36 19.72
N PRO A 69 40.55 -3.56 18.66
CA PRO A 69 41.39 -2.51 18.10
C PRO A 69 40.58 -1.43 17.32
N SER A 70 40.97 -0.18 17.58
CA SER A 70 40.45 1.03 16.99
C SER A 70 40.91 1.25 15.54
N LYS A 71 40.00 1.72 14.68
CA LYS A 71 40.33 2.24 13.36
C LYS A 71 41.11 3.56 13.45
N PRO A 72 42.01 3.87 12.50
CA PRO A 72 42.82 5.07 12.52
C PRO A 72 42.03 6.34 12.32
N GLN A 73 42.20 7.31 13.21
CA GLN A 73 41.68 8.68 13.10
C GLN A 73 42.41 9.47 12.02
N ARG A 74 41.66 10.15 11.20
CA ARG A 74 42.13 11.08 10.17
C ARG A 74 42.61 12.37 10.86
N ALA A 75 43.85 12.82 10.56
CA ALA A 75 44.44 14.01 11.09
C ALA A 75 43.71 15.30 10.68
N PRO A 76 43.73 16.37 11.52
CA PRO A 76 43.10 17.65 11.19
C PRO A 76 43.89 18.41 10.13
N LEU A 77 43.16 19.08 9.23
CA LEU A 77 43.70 19.98 8.22
C LEU A 77 44.26 21.25 8.84
N PRO A 78 45.37 21.80 8.37
CA PRO A 78 45.92 23.07 8.85
C PRO A 78 45.06 24.28 8.45
N PRO A 79 45.11 25.41 9.21
CA PRO A 79 44.28 26.56 8.98
C PRO A 79 44.69 27.34 7.72
N ALA A 80 43.69 27.91 7.04
CA ALA A 80 43.83 28.70 5.84
C ALA A 80 44.67 30.01 6.09
N ARG A 81 45.61 30.30 5.22
CA ARG A 81 46.39 31.56 5.20
C ARG A 81 45.49 32.72 4.67
N PRO A 82 45.68 33.96 5.16
CA PRO A 82 44.94 35.11 4.69
C PRO A 82 45.36 35.53 3.29
N ALA A 83 44.39 36.00 2.50
CA ALA A 83 44.56 36.49 1.16
C ALA A 83 45.36 37.80 1.12
N GLY A 84 46.43 37.87 0.33
CA GLY A 84 47.14 39.05 -0.03
C GLY A 84 46.58 39.70 -1.33
N PRO A 85 46.92 40.96 -1.64
CA PRO A 85 46.18 41.74 -2.62
C PRO A 85 46.48 41.32 -4.08
N ASN A 86 45.43 41.43 -4.89
CA ASN A 86 45.40 41.25 -6.36
C ASN A 86 46.42 42.10 -7.09
N THR A 87 47.32 41.46 -7.82
CA THR A 87 48.02 42.09 -8.96
C THR A 87 47.64 41.33 -10.22
N ALA A 88 47.02 42.07 -11.15
CA ALA A 88 46.65 41.61 -12.47
C ALA A 88 47.87 41.26 -13.29
N PHE A 89 47.96 40.05 -13.84
CA PHE A 89 48.83 39.77 -15.02
C PHE A 89 48.34 38.50 -15.75
N GLY A 90 48.08 38.69 -17.05
CA GLY A 90 48.31 37.65 -18.06
C GLY A 90 47.19 36.64 -18.24
N ALA A 91 46.35 36.85 -19.25
CA ALA A 91 45.44 35.81 -19.77
C ALA A 91 46.24 34.56 -20.21
N ARG A 92 46.03 33.44 -19.54
CA ARG A 92 46.53 32.14 -19.94
C ARG A 92 45.69 31.64 -21.14
N PRO A 93 46.28 31.15 -22.24
CA PRO A 93 45.50 30.63 -23.35
C PRO A 93 44.66 29.46 -22.87
N ALA A 94 43.37 29.46 -23.24
CA ALA A 94 42.41 28.40 -22.93
C ALA A 94 42.93 27.07 -23.48
N ARG A 95 43.05 26.05 -22.64
CA ARG A 95 43.26 24.69 -23.05
C ARG A 95 42.12 24.28 -23.99
N PRO A 96 42.37 23.66 -25.13
CA PRO A 96 41.29 23.15 -25.97
C PRO A 96 40.47 22.16 -25.20
N VAL A 97 39.16 22.41 -25.10
CA VAL A 97 38.18 21.49 -24.55
C VAL A 97 38.16 20.26 -25.48
N PRO A 98 38.44 19.05 -25.00
CA PRO A 98 38.30 17.87 -25.82
C PRO A 98 36.85 17.79 -26.35
N PRO A 99 36.64 17.36 -27.60
CA PRO A 99 35.30 17.21 -28.13
C PRO A 99 34.50 16.27 -27.22
N PRO A 100 33.16 16.51 -27.08
CA PRO A 100 32.31 15.68 -26.27
C PRO A 100 32.44 14.22 -26.75
N VAL A 101 32.88 13.36 -25.85
CA VAL A 101 32.92 11.92 -26.09
C VAL A 101 31.49 11.49 -26.39
N PRO A 102 31.16 10.91 -27.54
CA PRO A 102 29.84 10.39 -27.81
C PRO A 102 29.46 9.43 -26.68
N PRO A 103 28.19 9.44 -26.21
CA PRO A 103 27.77 8.53 -25.16
C PRO A 103 28.15 7.11 -25.59
N ALA A 104 28.87 6.40 -24.72
CA ALA A 104 29.27 5.03 -24.97
C ALA A 104 28.01 4.25 -25.39
N GLN A 105 27.99 3.79 -26.64
CA GLN A 105 26.94 2.93 -27.13
C GLN A 105 27.01 1.67 -26.27
N GLY A 106 25.96 1.47 -25.45
CA GLY A 106 25.86 0.23 -24.70
C GLY A 106 25.91 -0.98 -25.65
N PRO A 107 26.26 -2.16 -25.17
CA PRO A 107 26.45 -3.33 -26.03
C PRO A 107 25.25 -3.49 -26.96
N GLU A 108 25.51 -3.57 -28.28
CA GLU A 108 24.45 -3.80 -29.27
C GLU A 108 23.76 -5.12 -28.94
N HIS A 109 22.50 -5.00 -28.53
CA HIS A 109 21.71 -6.19 -28.24
C HIS A 109 21.09 -6.74 -29.52
N ALA A 110 21.08 -8.06 -29.66
CA ALA A 110 20.45 -8.72 -30.80
C ALA A 110 18.99 -8.20 -31.00
N PRO A 111 18.61 -7.84 -32.25
CA PRO A 111 17.27 -7.36 -32.55
C PRO A 111 16.19 -8.31 -32.02
N GLY A 112 15.16 -7.76 -31.36
CA GLY A 112 14.06 -8.54 -30.77
C GLY A 112 14.38 -9.22 -29.43
N SER A 113 15.63 -9.13 -28.93
CA SER A 113 15.95 -9.67 -27.62
C SER A 113 15.32 -8.84 -26.49
N VAL A 114 14.82 -9.49 -25.44
CA VAL A 114 14.27 -8.87 -24.24
C VAL A 114 15.04 -9.30 -23.00
N ARG A 115 15.03 -8.48 -21.94
CA ARG A 115 15.64 -8.89 -20.66
C ARG A 115 14.99 -10.18 -20.15
N LEU A 116 15.79 -11.12 -19.66
CA LEU A 116 15.33 -12.40 -19.15
C LEU A 116 14.28 -12.21 -18.02
N SER A 117 14.52 -11.31 -17.07
CA SER A 117 13.53 -11.03 -16.01
C SER A 117 12.22 -10.46 -16.54
N LYS A 118 12.25 -9.67 -17.63
CA LYS A 118 11.03 -9.21 -18.30
C LYS A 118 10.30 -10.40 -18.94
N ARG A 119 11.03 -11.26 -19.66
CA ARG A 119 10.45 -12.46 -20.30
C ARG A 119 9.82 -13.41 -19.28
N MET A 120 10.50 -13.66 -18.15
CA MET A 120 9.95 -14.48 -17.07
C MET A 120 8.65 -13.89 -16.50
N SER A 121 8.59 -12.57 -16.39
CA SER A 121 7.36 -11.90 -15.94
C SER A 121 6.23 -11.95 -16.97
N GLU A 122 6.54 -11.92 -18.27
CA GLU A 122 5.55 -12.10 -19.34
C GLU A 122 5.00 -13.54 -19.33
N LEU A 123 5.86 -14.52 -19.15
CA LEU A 123 5.49 -15.93 -19.04
C LEU A 123 4.78 -16.31 -17.73
N GLY A 124 4.60 -15.37 -16.79
CA GLY A 124 3.96 -15.63 -15.51
C GLY A 124 4.79 -16.48 -14.54
N LEU A 125 6.07 -16.71 -14.83
CA LEU A 125 6.97 -17.52 -14.00
C LEU A 125 7.32 -16.81 -12.70
N ALA A 126 7.59 -15.48 -12.77
CA ALA A 126 8.00 -14.66 -11.63
C ALA A 126 7.67 -13.18 -11.86
N SER A 127 7.70 -12.35 -10.82
CA SER A 127 7.82 -10.88 -11.01
C SER A 127 9.26 -10.54 -11.48
N ARG A 128 9.47 -9.33 -12.01
CA ARG A 128 10.82 -8.91 -12.47
C ARG A 128 11.87 -8.98 -11.37
N ARG A 129 11.51 -8.56 -10.14
CA ARG A 129 12.43 -8.58 -8.99
C ARG A 129 12.77 -10.00 -8.54
N GLU A 130 11.77 -10.88 -8.48
CA GLU A 130 11.98 -12.31 -8.18
C GLU A 130 12.85 -12.98 -9.26
N ALA A 131 12.58 -12.68 -10.53
CA ALA A 131 13.35 -13.19 -11.63
C ALA A 131 14.81 -12.78 -11.52
N ASP A 132 15.11 -11.52 -11.22
CA ASP A 132 16.47 -11.02 -11.02
C ASP A 132 17.16 -11.75 -9.83
N GLU A 133 16.44 -12.00 -8.72
CA GLU A 133 16.95 -12.77 -7.58
C GLU A 133 17.26 -14.23 -7.98
N TRP A 134 16.35 -14.90 -8.68
CA TRP A 134 16.54 -16.30 -9.10
C TRP A 134 17.64 -16.46 -10.17
N ILE A 135 17.78 -15.47 -11.05
CA ILE A 135 18.89 -15.40 -12.00
C ILE A 135 20.22 -15.32 -11.24
N ALA A 136 20.34 -14.40 -10.28
CA ALA A 136 21.56 -14.26 -9.46
C ALA A 136 21.90 -15.52 -8.66
N LEU A 137 20.89 -16.31 -8.26
CA LEU A 137 21.05 -17.58 -7.55
C LEU A 137 21.33 -18.77 -8.49
N GLY A 138 21.31 -18.58 -9.83
CA GLY A 138 21.49 -19.65 -10.81
C GLY A 138 20.31 -20.63 -10.88
N TRP A 139 19.10 -20.18 -10.53
CA TRP A 139 17.88 -21.01 -10.53
C TRP A 139 17.08 -20.89 -11.84
N VAL A 140 17.65 -20.24 -12.84
CA VAL A 140 17.00 -20.02 -14.13
C VAL A 140 17.82 -20.66 -15.23
N THR A 141 17.16 -21.39 -16.13
CA THR A 141 17.80 -21.97 -17.32
C THR A 141 17.11 -21.43 -18.58
N VAL A 142 17.92 -21.17 -19.59
CA VAL A 142 17.52 -20.82 -20.96
C VAL A 142 18.07 -21.84 -21.91
N ASP A 143 17.22 -22.54 -22.66
CA ASP A 143 17.60 -23.62 -23.58
C ASP A 143 18.57 -24.63 -22.95
N VAL A 144 18.30 -25.04 -21.67
CA VAL A 144 19.12 -25.99 -20.88
C VAL A 144 20.36 -25.37 -20.21
N GLU A 145 20.81 -24.18 -20.59
CA GLU A 145 21.95 -23.51 -19.97
C GLU A 145 21.53 -22.67 -18.75
N VAL A 146 22.28 -22.77 -17.65
CA VAL A 146 22.03 -21.94 -16.44
C VAL A 146 22.48 -20.52 -16.71
N VAL A 147 21.60 -19.57 -16.49
CA VAL A 147 21.86 -18.13 -16.58
C VAL A 147 21.92 -17.52 -15.20
N ALA A 148 23.08 -16.98 -14.80
CA ALA A 148 23.28 -16.32 -13.50
C ALA A 148 23.65 -14.83 -13.62
N GLU A 149 23.71 -14.28 -14.83
CA GLU A 149 24.07 -12.89 -15.08
C GLU A 149 22.83 -11.98 -15.04
N LEU A 150 22.88 -10.97 -14.16
CA LEU A 150 21.83 -9.95 -14.09
C LEU A 150 21.83 -9.09 -15.36
N GLY A 151 20.64 -8.88 -15.91
CA GLY A 151 20.50 -8.13 -17.16
C GLY A 151 20.60 -9.00 -18.41
N ALA A 152 20.87 -10.30 -18.29
CA ALA A 152 20.86 -11.26 -19.39
C ALA A 152 19.60 -11.08 -20.26
N ARG A 153 19.77 -11.32 -21.57
CA ARG A 153 18.71 -11.15 -22.56
C ARG A 153 18.43 -12.47 -23.27
N VAL A 154 17.20 -12.62 -23.69
CA VAL A 154 16.71 -13.81 -24.39
C VAL A 154 15.95 -13.43 -25.65
N LEU A 155 15.97 -14.28 -26.64
CA LEU A 155 15.18 -14.18 -27.86
C LEU A 155 13.78 -14.76 -27.65
N PRO A 156 12.77 -14.34 -28.41
CA PRO A 156 11.38 -14.77 -28.22
C PRO A 156 11.17 -16.29 -28.30
N GLY A 157 11.97 -17.01 -29.08
CA GLY A 157 11.87 -18.47 -29.27
C GLY A 157 12.58 -19.32 -28.21
N GLN A 158 13.37 -18.70 -27.32
CA GLN A 158 14.13 -19.45 -26.33
C GLN A 158 13.24 -19.94 -25.20
N GLN A 159 13.47 -21.16 -24.73
CA GLN A 159 12.75 -21.78 -23.65
C GLN A 159 13.33 -21.36 -22.30
N VAL A 160 12.50 -20.79 -21.44
CA VAL A 160 12.89 -20.37 -20.07
C VAL A 160 12.27 -21.31 -19.07
N SER A 161 13.07 -21.89 -18.19
CA SER A 161 12.62 -22.74 -17.09
C SER A 161 13.24 -22.33 -15.75
N ILE A 162 12.60 -22.75 -14.65
CA ILE A 162 13.02 -22.42 -13.29
C ILE A 162 13.25 -23.69 -12.46
N ASP A 163 14.25 -23.63 -11.59
CA ASP A 163 14.63 -24.72 -10.68
C ASP A 163 13.47 -25.04 -9.69
N LYS A 164 13.49 -26.28 -9.17
CA LYS A 164 12.57 -26.72 -8.11
C LYS A 164 12.65 -25.82 -6.85
N LYS A 165 13.83 -25.31 -6.52
CA LYS A 165 14.04 -24.39 -5.39
C LYS A 165 13.24 -23.10 -5.55
N ALA A 166 13.25 -22.50 -6.75
CA ALA A 166 12.46 -21.32 -7.07
C ALA A 166 10.94 -21.59 -6.89
N ARG A 167 10.46 -22.75 -7.40
CA ARG A 167 9.06 -23.16 -7.25
C ARG A 167 8.68 -23.37 -5.78
N THR A 168 9.55 -23.99 -4.98
CA THR A 168 9.32 -24.21 -3.55
C THR A 168 9.26 -22.87 -2.80
N GLN A 169 10.19 -21.96 -3.07
CA GLN A 169 10.19 -20.62 -2.48
C GLN A 169 8.91 -19.87 -2.85
N GLN A 170 8.44 -19.97 -4.08
CA GLN A 170 7.22 -19.35 -4.54
C GLN A 170 5.96 -19.91 -3.89
N ALA A 171 5.91 -21.23 -3.68
CA ALA A 171 4.79 -21.90 -3.02
C ALA A 171 4.64 -21.52 -1.53
N GLN A 172 5.72 -21.04 -0.90
CA GLN A 172 5.70 -20.58 0.50
C GLN A 172 5.25 -19.12 0.65
N ARG A 173 5.06 -18.39 -0.46
CA ARG A 173 4.64 -16.99 -0.42
C ARG A 173 3.21 -16.84 0.01
N VAL A 174 2.97 -15.82 0.80
CA VAL A 174 1.64 -15.52 1.33
C VAL A 174 1.09 -14.24 0.75
N THR A 175 -0.24 -14.20 0.68
CA THR A 175 -1.02 -12.99 0.40
C THR A 175 -1.95 -12.75 1.58
N VAL A 176 -1.98 -11.52 2.05
CA VAL A 176 -2.76 -11.06 3.20
C VAL A 176 -3.85 -10.11 2.72
N LEU A 177 -5.05 -10.33 3.21
CA LEU A 177 -6.22 -9.49 3.05
C LEU A 177 -6.43 -8.70 4.34
N LEU A 178 -6.30 -7.39 4.28
CA LEU A 178 -6.44 -6.49 5.43
C LEU A 178 -7.66 -5.60 5.25
N ASN A 179 -8.53 -5.52 6.25
CA ASN A 179 -9.54 -4.46 6.31
C ASN A 179 -8.90 -3.19 6.89
N LYS A 180 -8.31 -2.38 6.01
CA LYS A 180 -7.60 -1.15 6.37
C LYS A 180 -8.55 -0.13 7.00
N PRO A 181 -8.34 0.35 8.22
CA PRO A 181 -9.07 1.47 8.79
C PRO A 181 -8.53 2.81 8.25
N VAL A 182 -9.20 3.92 8.56
CA VAL A 182 -8.67 5.27 8.33
C VAL A 182 -7.41 5.53 9.16
N GLY A 183 -6.58 6.48 8.72
CA GLY A 183 -5.40 6.92 9.48
C GLY A 183 -4.13 6.12 9.19
N TYR A 184 -4.15 5.17 8.26
CA TYR A 184 -2.98 4.41 7.82
C TYR A 184 -2.71 4.64 6.33
N VAL A 185 -1.44 4.78 5.95
CA VAL A 185 -1.02 4.78 4.53
C VAL A 185 -0.88 3.35 4.03
N SER A 186 -1.12 3.12 2.74
CA SER A 186 -1.01 1.76 2.17
C SER A 186 0.44 1.31 2.01
N GLY A 187 1.36 2.24 1.75
CA GLY A 187 2.78 1.96 1.47
C GLY A 187 3.70 2.32 2.62
N GLN A 188 4.79 3.03 2.30
CA GLN A 188 5.74 3.53 3.30
C GLN A 188 5.11 4.64 4.14
N ALA A 189 5.64 4.85 5.35
CA ALA A 189 5.21 5.95 6.21
C ALA A 189 5.34 7.30 5.48
N GLU A 190 4.28 8.11 5.55
CA GLU A 190 4.17 9.38 4.85
C GLU A 190 3.42 10.35 5.77
N ASP A 191 3.88 11.60 5.84
CA ASP A 191 3.25 12.68 6.62
C ASP A 191 2.93 12.32 8.09
N GLY A 192 3.77 11.51 8.74
CA GLY A 192 3.58 11.08 10.12
C GLY A 192 2.54 9.97 10.30
N TYR A 193 1.97 9.42 9.22
CA TYR A 193 1.08 8.26 9.27
C TYR A 193 1.85 6.96 9.17
N GLU A 194 1.41 5.96 9.93
CA GLU A 194 1.99 4.61 9.91
C GLU A 194 1.52 3.82 8.67
N PRO A 195 2.39 2.93 8.14
CA PRO A 195 1.99 2.03 7.07
C PRO A 195 1.00 0.98 7.56
N ALA A 196 0.02 0.63 6.72
CA ALA A 196 -1.00 -0.37 7.06
C ALA A 196 -0.41 -1.75 7.42
N LEU A 197 0.82 -2.04 6.95
CA LEU A 197 1.56 -3.27 7.30
C LEU A 197 1.73 -3.45 8.81
N VAL A 198 1.80 -2.37 9.62
CA VAL A 198 1.93 -2.47 11.09
C VAL A 198 0.72 -3.14 11.75
N LEU A 199 -0.41 -3.22 11.04
CA LEU A 199 -1.60 -3.91 11.50
C LEU A 199 -1.51 -5.44 11.31
N VAL A 200 -0.57 -5.96 10.51
CA VAL A 200 -0.39 -7.40 10.30
C VAL A 200 0.42 -7.98 11.46
N LYS A 201 -0.27 -8.35 12.52
CA LYS A 201 0.28 -8.93 13.76
C LYS A 201 -0.52 -10.19 14.12
N ALA A 202 0.06 -11.10 14.89
CA ALA A 202 -0.64 -12.29 15.35
C ALA A 202 -1.91 -11.96 16.17
N ALA A 203 -1.87 -10.87 16.94
CA ALA A 203 -3.01 -10.42 17.75
C ALA A 203 -4.20 -9.87 16.93
N THR A 204 -3.95 -9.43 15.69
CA THR A 204 -4.97 -8.87 14.78
C THR A 204 -5.33 -9.82 13.64
N GLN A 205 -4.78 -11.04 13.61
CA GLN A 205 -5.26 -12.08 12.70
C GLN A 205 -6.71 -12.42 13.04
N TRP A 206 -7.58 -12.41 12.02
CA TRP A 206 -9.00 -12.71 12.20
C TRP A 206 -9.18 -14.14 12.70
N ARG A 207 -10.05 -14.34 13.69
CA ARG A 207 -10.25 -15.63 14.32
C ARG A 207 -10.89 -16.67 13.38
N GLU A 208 -11.65 -16.20 12.40
CA GLU A 208 -12.32 -17.02 11.39
C GLU A 208 -11.49 -17.18 10.11
N ASP A 209 -10.17 -16.91 10.18
CA ASP A 209 -9.23 -17.19 9.09
C ASP A 209 -9.16 -18.70 8.83
N ALA A 210 -9.79 -19.13 7.72
CA ALA A 210 -9.89 -20.55 7.33
C ALA A 210 -8.61 -21.11 6.70
N SER A 211 -7.55 -20.28 6.51
CA SER A 211 -6.30 -20.71 5.87
C SER A 211 -5.52 -21.75 6.68
N GLY A 212 -5.78 -21.87 7.98
CA GLY A 212 -5.00 -22.71 8.90
C GLY A 212 -3.58 -22.19 9.17
N LEU A 213 -3.18 -21.09 8.54
CA LEU A 213 -1.84 -20.51 8.68
C LEU A 213 -1.77 -19.61 9.93
N ARG A 214 -0.66 -19.70 10.65
CA ARG A 214 -0.31 -18.75 11.69
C ARG A 214 0.80 -17.81 11.20
N LEU A 215 0.76 -16.56 11.66
CA LEU A 215 1.75 -15.56 11.27
C LEU A 215 3.16 -15.98 11.69
N GLN A 216 4.07 -15.98 10.73
CA GLN A 216 5.50 -16.21 10.90
C GLN A 216 6.29 -14.96 10.50
N ARG A 217 7.54 -14.84 10.95
CA ARG A 217 8.40 -13.69 10.59
C ARG A 217 8.68 -13.62 9.10
N GLU A 218 8.78 -14.77 8.46
CA GLU A 218 9.01 -14.95 7.02
C GLU A 218 7.87 -14.36 6.19
N HIS A 219 6.64 -14.43 6.69
CA HIS A 219 5.46 -13.88 6.02
C HIS A 219 5.45 -12.34 5.98
N LEU A 220 6.19 -11.67 6.88
CA LEU A 220 6.32 -10.21 6.88
C LEU A 220 7.45 -9.70 5.97
N ARG A 221 8.38 -10.58 5.57
CA ARG A 221 9.47 -10.20 4.66
C ARG A 221 8.91 -9.93 3.27
N HIS A 222 9.26 -8.76 2.71
CA HIS A 222 8.82 -8.37 1.36
C HIS A 222 7.29 -8.39 1.15
N LEU A 223 6.51 -8.37 2.23
CA LEU A 223 5.06 -8.23 2.16
C LEU A 223 4.73 -6.77 1.82
N VAL A 224 4.27 -6.53 0.60
CA VAL A 224 4.03 -5.20 0.07
C VAL A 224 2.59 -5.05 -0.44
N PRO A 225 2.01 -3.83 -0.42
CA PRO A 225 0.67 -3.63 -0.93
C PRO A 225 0.59 -3.82 -2.45
N ALA A 226 -0.37 -4.61 -2.89
CA ALA A 226 -0.79 -4.75 -4.28
C ALA A 226 -1.93 -3.75 -4.57
N GLY A 227 -1.57 -2.50 -4.76
CA GLY A 227 -2.48 -1.37 -4.89
C GLY A 227 -2.54 -0.51 -3.63
N ARG A 228 -3.27 0.60 -3.74
CA ARG A 228 -3.34 1.59 -2.68
C ARG A 228 -4.79 1.89 -2.28
N LEU A 229 -4.96 2.31 -1.04
CA LEU A 229 -6.11 3.02 -0.51
C LEU A 229 -5.58 4.30 0.13
N ASP A 230 -6.28 5.41 -0.06
CA ASP A 230 -5.94 6.68 0.59
C ASP A 230 -6.03 6.56 2.12
N ILE A 231 -5.42 7.49 2.84
CA ILE A 231 -5.40 7.53 4.31
C ILE A 231 -6.82 7.59 4.87
N ASP A 232 -7.70 8.35 4.21
CA ASP A 232 -9.10 8.58 4.56
C ASP A 232 -10.08 7.55 3.94
N SER A 233 -9.56 6.49 3.33
CA SER A 233 -10.33 5.38 2.74
C SER A 233 -10.13 4.10 3.54
N THR A 234 -11.16 3.24 3.54
CA THR A 234 -11.20 1.99 4.31
C THR A 234 -11.41 0.77 3.44
N GLY A 235 -11.34 -0.42 4.03
CA GLY A 235 -11.75 -1.65 3.39
C GLY A 235 -10.60 -2.50 2.90
N LEU A 236 -10.87 -3.35 1.92
CA LEU A 236 -9.99 -4.41 1.46
C LEU A 236 -8.69 -3.88 0.88
N LEU A 237 -7.58 -4.11 1.56
CA LEU A 237 -6.21 -3.88 1.07
C LEU A 237 -5.51 -5.23 0.96
N VAL A 238 -4.94 -5.51 -0.21
CA VAL A 238 -4.15 -6.72 -0.45
C VAL A 238 -2.68 -6.41 -0.23
N LEU A 239 -2.03 -7.22 0.59
CA LEU A 239 -0.58 -7.21 0.81
C LEU A 239 -0.06 -8.56 0.32
N THR A 240 0.98 -8.60 -0.49
CA THR A 240 1.47 -9.86 -1.06
C THR A 240 2.99 -9.90 -1.14
N GLN A 241 3.51 -11.11 -1.00
CA GLN A 241 4.89 -11.45 -1.32
C GLN A 241 5.04 -11.89 -2.78
N ASP A 242 3.93 -12.24 -3.45
CA ASP A 242 3.94 -12.73 -4.83
C ASP A 242 3.72 -11.57 -5.83
N GLY A 243 4.79 -11.22 -6.53
CA GLY A 243 4.73 -10.15 -7.52
C GLY A 243 3.85 -10.46 -8.74
N ARG A 244 3.45 -11.73 -8.96
CA ARG A 244 2.48 -12.10 -10.01
C ARG A 244 1.08 -11.63 -9.61
N ILE A 245 0.70 -11.83 -8.34
CA ILE A 245 -0.56 -11.28 -7.79
C ILE A 245 -0.55 -9.76 -7.86
N ALA A 246 0.56 -9.11 -7.47
CA ALA A 246 0.66 -7.66 -7.60
C ALA A 246 0.48 -7.21 -9.05
N LYS A 247 1.14 -7.87 -10.03
CA LYS A 247 0.97 -7.57 -11.45
C LYS A 247 -0.46 -7.78 -11.94
N GLN A 248 -1.13 -8.83 -11.49
CA GLN A 248 -2.54 -9.11 -11.82
C GLN A 248 -3.46 -7.98 -11.33
N LEU A 249 -3.23 -7.45 -10.13
CA LEU A 249 -4.12 -6.46 -9.50
C LEU A 249 -3.87 -5.01 -9.96
N ILE A 250 -2.62 -4.67 -10.25
CA ILE A 250 -2.20 -3.27 -10.50
C ILE A 250 -1.32 -3.11 -11.75
N GLY A 251 -1.17 -4.14 -12.56
CA GLY A 251 -0.49 -4.04 -13.86
C GLY A 251 -1.27 -3.12 -14.81
N GLU A 252 -0.57 -2.53 -15.77
CA GLU A 252 -1.16 -1.63 -16.78
C GLU A 252 -2.30 -2.28 -17.57
N THR A 253 -2.24 -3.60 -17.74
CA THR A 253 -3.24 -4.42 -18.43
C THR A 253 -4.19 -5.14 -17.48
N SER A 254 -4.29 -4.70 -16.21
CA SER A 254 -5.16 -5.34 -15.24
C SER A 254 -6.62 -5.05 -15.55
N GLU A 255 -7.41 -6.09 -15.75
CA GLU A 255 -8.85 -6.03 -15.91
C GLU A 255 -9.62 -6.38 -14.62
N VAL A 256 -8.90 -6.51 -13.51
CA VAL A 256 -9.49 -6.88 -12.23
C VAL A 256 -10.32 -5.74 -11.67
N GLU A 257 -11.62 -5.96 -11.57
CA GLU A 257 -12.56 -4.99 -11.00
C GLU A 257 -12.34 -4.73 -9.52
N LYS A 258 -12.54 -3.51 -9.11
CA LYS A 258 -12.54 -3.07 -7.70
C LYS A 258 -13.88 -2.44 -7.39
N GLU A 259 -14.54 -2.93 -6.35
CA GLU A 259 -15.85 -2.44 -5.94
C GLU A 259 -15.76 -1.64 -4.65
N TYR A 260 -16.46 -0.50 -4.66
CA TYR A 260 -16.45 0.44 -3.56
C TYR A 260 -17.87 0.83 -3.14
N LEU A 261 -18.09 0.98 -1.84
CA LEU A 261 -19.23 1.67 -1.27
C LEU A 261 -18.80 3.08 -0.90
N VAL A 262 -19.48 4.07 -1.48
CA VAL A 262 -19.08 5.48 -1.42
C VAL A 262 -20.22 6.27 -0.82
N ARG A 263 -20.05 6.74 0.41
CA ARG A 263 -21.02 7.64 1.05
C ARG A 263 -20.76 9.05 0.56
N VAL A 264 -21.82 9.71 0.12
CA VAL A 264 -21.76 11.03 -0.50
C VAL A 264 -22.73 12.00 0.16
N GLN A 265 -22.43 13.28 0.01
CA GLN A 265 -23.31 14.37 0.36
C GLN A 265 -23.33 15.35 -0.83
N SER A 266 -24.51 15.78 -1.23
CA SER A 266 -24.65 16.81 -2.27
C SER A 266 -24.12 18.15 -1.76
N THR A 267 -23.42 18.89 -2.62
CA THR A 267 -22.89 20.23 -2.32
C THR A 267 -23.96 21.30 -2.52
N SER A 268 -24.97 21.07 -3.36
CA SER A 268 -26.11 21.97 -3.62
C SER A 268 -27.33 21.69 -2.73
N GLY A 269 -27.36 20.55 -2.02
CA GLY A 269 -28.51 20.05 -1.30
C GLY A 269 -29.53 19.30 -2.18
N GLU A 270 -29.35 19.32 -3.50
CA GLU A 270 -30.20 18.59 -4.44
C GLU A 270 -29.64 17.19 -4.68
N ARG A 271 -30.53 16.24 -5.00
CA ARG A 271 -30.11 14.89 -5.40
C ARG A 271 -29.37 14.96 -6.75
N LEU A 272 -28.33 14.11 -6.91
CA LEU A 272 -27.62 13.96 -8.17
C LEU A 272 -28.60 13.64 -9.32
N SER A 273 -28.54 14.42 -10.40
CA SER A 273 -29.38 14.20 -11.58
C SER A 273 -29.00 12.91 -12.32
N ASP A 274 -29.93 12.39 -13.12
CA ASP A 274 -29.64 11.24 -14.00
C ASP A 274 -28.52 11.53 -14.99
N GLN A 275 -28.34 12.78 -15.40
CA GLN A 275 -27.22 13.20 -16.22
C GLN A 275 -25.90 13.09 -15.46
N GLY A 276 -25.85 13.53 -14.20
CA GLY A 276 -24.68 13.38 -13.34
C GLY A 276 -24.32 11.91 -13.10
N LEU A 277 -25.33 11.06 -12.88
CA LEU A 277 -25.12 9.62 -12.74
C LEU A 277 -24.58 8.99 -14.04
N ARG A 278 -25.08 9.41 -15.22
CA ARG A 278 -24.52 8.97 -16.52
C ARG A 278 -23.07 9.40 -16.69
N LEU A 279 -22.71 10.63 -16.30
CA LEU A 279 -21.32 11.12 -16.33
C LEU A 279 -20.40 10.29 -15.43
N LEU A 280 -20.85 9.89 -14.23
CA LEU A 280 -20.08 9.01 -13.34
C LEU A 280 -19.83 7.63 -13.99
N ASN A 281 -20.76 7.13 -14.80
CA ASN A 281 -20.61 5.86 -15.48
C ASN A 281 -19.69 5.97 -16.71
N HIS A 282 -19.76 7.08 -17.46
CA HIS A 282 -18.96 7.30 -18.65
C HIS A 282 -18.91 8.78 -19.03
N GLY A 283 -17.77 9.25 -19.51
CA GLY A 283 -17.60 10.58 -20.10
C GLY A 283 -16.88 11.60 -19.20
N LEU A 284 -16.34 11.18 -18.07
CA LEU A 284 -15.48 12.03 -17.25
C LEU A 284 -14.02 11.91 -17.68
N GLU A 285 -13.30 13.03 -17.53
CA GLU A 285 -11.85 13.13 -17.73
C GLU A 285 -11.17 13.58 -16.43
N LEU A 286 -9.98 13.07 -16.17
CA LEU A 286 -9.12 13.53 -15.09
C LEU A 286 -7.72 13.76 -15.61
N ASP A 287 -7.18 14.96 -15.33
CA ASP A 287 -5.83 15.37 -15.79
C ASP A 287 -5.65 15.35 -17.32
N GLY A 288 -6.72 15.62 -18.08
CA GLY A 288 -6.73 15.59 -19.55
C GLY A 288 -6.80 14.19 -20.17
N GLU A 289 -7.04 13.15 -19.34
CA GLU A 289 -7.21 11.77 -19.80
C GLU A 289 -8.63 11.31 -19.54
N ALA A 290 -9.28 10.76 -20.58
CA ALA A 290 -10.58 10.13 -20.43
C ALA A 290 -10.51 8.94 -19.48
N LEU A 291 -11.51 8.81 -18.62
CA LEU A 291 -11.64 7.68 -17.73
C LEU A 291 -12.26 6.48 -18.44
N GLN A 292 -11.83 5.28 -18.04
CA GLN A 292 -12.51 4.08 -18.46
C GLN A 292 -13.97 4.05 -17.93
N PRO A 293 -14.90 3.41 -18.66
CA PRO A 293 -16.27 3.23 -18.17
C PRO A 293 -16.29 2.58 -16.79
N ALA A 294 -17.12 3.12 -15.91
CA ALA A 294 -17.40 2.58 -14.59
C ALA A 294 -18.83 2.05 -14.53
N ARG A 295 -19.14 1.25 -13.49
CA ARG A 295 -20.52 0.96 -13.13
C ARG A 295 -20.82 1.68 -11.82
N VAL A 296 -21.72 2.64 -11.88
CA VAL A 296 -22.11 3.46 -10.72
C VAL A 296 -23.61 3.44 -10.56
N GLU A 297 -24.08 3.07 -9.38
CA GLU A 297 -25.50 2.99 -9.06
C GLU A 297 -25.75 3.42 -7.61
N TRP A 298 -26.95 3.90 -7.32
CA TRP A 298 -27.39 4.18 -5.96
C TRP A 298 -27.67 2.88 -5.21
N VAL A 299 -27.10 2.75 -4.01
CA VAL A 299 -27.44 1.71 -3.03
C VAL A 299 -28.61 2.19 -2.15
N ASN A 300 -28.55 3.46 -1.75
CA ASN A 300 -29.56 4.17 -0.96
C ASN A 300 -29.40 5.68 -1.19
N ASP A 301 -30.09 6.52 -0.39
CA ASP A 301 -30.15 7.97 -0.62
C ASP A 301 -28.80 8.70 -0.44
N ASP A 302 -27.86 8.14 0.33
CA ASP A 302 -26.57 8.76 0.62
C ASP A 302 -25.37 7.90 0.20
N GLN A 303 -25.59 6.75 -0.47
CA GLN A 303 -24.53 5.82 -0.81
C GLN A 303 -24.60 5.34 -2.26
N LEU A 304 -23.48 5.47 -2.95
CA LEU A 304 -23.22 4.93 -4.29
C LEU A 304 -22.35 3.68 -4.21
N ARG A 305 -22.60 2.75 -5.13
CA ARG A 305 -21.74 1.63 -5.45
C ARG A 305 -20.97 1.96 -6.71
N PHE A 306 -19.65 1.87 -6.65
CA PHE A 306 -18.74 2.04 -7.79
C PHE A 306 -18.04 0.73 -8.08
N VAL A 307 -18.00 0.34 -9.37
CA VAL A 307 -17.16 -0.75 -9.86
C VAL A 307 -16.25 -0.19 -10.93
N LEU A 308 -14.94 -0.24 -10.70
CA LEU A 308 -13.88 0.29 -11.54
C LEU A 308 -12.87 -0.78 -11.88
N VAL A 309 -12.29 -0.72 -13.08
CA VAL A 309 -11.14 -1.53 -13.49
C VAL A 309 -9.83 -0.77 -13.19
N GLU A 310 -9.79 0.51 -13.49
CA GLU A 310 -8.64 1.39 -13.28
C GLU A 310 -8.56 1.95 -11.84
N GLY A 311 -7.47 2.67 -11.52
CA GLY A 311 -7.30 3.27 -10.20
C GLY A 311 -6.36 4.48 -10.23
N LYS A 312 -6.82 5.62 -10.76
CA LYS A 312 -6.07 6.89 -10.72
C LYS A 312 -6.08 7.49 -9.30
N LYS A 313 -5.14 8.38 -9.02
CA LYS A 313 -5.04 9.03 -7.70
C LYS A 313 -6.35 9.73 -7.34
N ARG A 314 -6.96 9.31 -6.21
CA ARG A 314 -8.22 9.84 -5.66
C ARG A 314 -9.38 9.86 -6.67
N GLN A 315 -9.39 8.92 -7.61
CA GLN A 315 -10.29 8.90 -8.77
C GLN A 315 -11.76 9.08 -8.37
N ILE A 316 -12.29 8.22 -7.51
CA ILE A 316 -13.72 8.27 -7.11
C ILE A 316 -14.08 9.62 -6.47
N ARG A 317 -13.21 10.18 -5.62
CA ARG A 317 -13.47 11.49 -4.99
C ARG A 317 -13.54 12.60 -6.01
N ARG A 318 -12.63 12.61 -6.97
CA ARG A 318 -12.58 13.59 -8.06
C ARG A 318 -13.76 13.44 -9.03
N MET A 319 -14.16 12.19 -9.33
CA MET A 319 -15.37 11.91 -10.12
C MET A 319 -16.62 12.46 -9.43
N CYS A 320 -16.77 12.22 -8.12
CA CYS A 320 -17.88 12.74 -7.33
C CYS A 320 -17.88 14.28 -7.29
N GLU A 321 -16.72 14.90 -7.05
CA GLU A 321 -16.57 16.37 -7.05
C GLU A 321 -16.99 16.99 -8.38
N ALA A 322 -16.64 16.35 -9.51
CA ALA A 322 -17.01 16.83 -10.86
C ALA A 322 -18.52 16.89 -11.12
N VAL A 323 -19.31 16.12 -10.37
CA VAL A 323 -20.78 16.11 -10.46
C VAL A 323 -21.47 16.75 -9.25
N GLY A 324 -20.74 17.52 -8.43
CA GLY A 324 -21.30 18.24 -7.28
C GLY A 324 -21.56 17.37 -6.04
N LEU A 325 -20.86 16.24 -5.89
CA LEU A 325 -20.93 15.39 -4.71
C LEU A 325 -19.65 15.46 -3.89
N LYS A 326 -19.78 15.51 -2.56
CA LYS A 326 -18.68 15.40 -1.60
C LYS A 326 -18.66 13.98 -1.01
N VAL A 327 -17.54 13.26 -1.16
CA VAL A 327 -17.37 11.94 -0.56
C VAL A 327 -17.08 12.08 0.94
N THR A 328 -17.97 11.54 1.78
CA THR A 328 -17.85 11.51 3.25
C THR A 328 -17.33 10.19 3.79
N GLY A 329 -17.41 9.11 3.00
CA GLY A 329 -16.85 7.80 3.33
C GLY A 329 -16.59 6.98 2.07
N LEU A 330 -15.48 6.24 2.05
CA LEU A 330 -15.11 5.37 0.94
C LEU A 330 -14.58 4.06 1.48
N LYS A 331 -15.23 2.95 1.11
CA LYS A 331 -14.85 1.60 1.54
C LYS A 331 -14.73 0.68 0.34
N ARG A 332 -13.56 0.09 0.11
CA ARG A 332 -13.41 -0.97 -0.90
C ARG A 332 -13.88 -2.29 -0.34
N VAL A 333 -14.86 -2.91 -0.98
CA VAL A 333 -15.53 -4.13 -0.48
C VAL A 333 -15.18 -5.38 -1.29
N ARG A 334 -14.64 -5.22 -2.52
CA ARG A 334 -14.28 -6.34 -3.40
C ARG A 334 -13.10 -5.99 -4.30
N ILE A 335 -12.29 -6.97 -4.61
CA ILE A 335 -11.26 -6.95 -5.66
C ILE A 335 -11.36 -8.26 -6.43
N GLY A 336 -11.67 -8.20 -7.74
CA GLY A 336 -11.98 -9.38 -8.54
C GLY A 336 -13.10 -10.19 -7.89
N ARG A 337 -12.85 -11.47 -7.63
CA ARG A 337 -13.79 -12.37 -6.92
C ARG A 337 -13.66 -12.32 -5.40
N VAL A 338 -12.60 -11.70 -4.87
CA VAL A 338 -12.32 -11.69 -3.42
C VAL A 338 -13.11 -10.58 -2.73
N MET A 339 -13.98 -10.97 -1.82
CA MET A 339 -14.81 -10.07 -1.03
C MET A 339 -14.13 -9.73 0.31
N LEU A 340 -14.39 -8.52 0.79
CA LEU A 340 -14.03 -8.15 2.17
C LEU A 340 -14.77 -9.02 3.19
N GLY A 341 -16.04 -9.33 2.92
CA GLY A 341 -16.91 -10.09 3.82
C GLY A 341 -17.01 -9.45 5.20
N ASP A 342 -17.04 -10.30 6.21
CA ASP A 342 -17.17 -9.93 7.62
C ASP A 342 -15.83 -9.63 8.31
N LEU A 343 -14.74 -9.55 7.56
CA LEU A 343 -13.41 -9.23 8.11
C LEU A 343 -13.47 -7.89 8.87
N PRO A 344 -13.24 -7.85 10.20
CA PRO A 344 -13.38 -6.64 11.00
C PRO A 344 -12.32 -5.58 10.65
N ALA A 345 -12.64 -4.31 10.86
CA ALA A 345 -11.70 -3.20 10.62
C ALA A 345 -10.44 -3.35 11.49
N GLY A 346 -9.26 -3.19 10.86
CA GLY A 346 -7.95 -3.36 11.51
C GLY A 346 -7.52 -4.81 11.67
N GLN A 347 -8.34 -5.79 11.27
CA GLN A 347 -7.98 -7.19 11.24
C GLN A 347 -7.61 -7.64 9.83
N TRP A 348 -6.92 -8.76 9.76
CA TRP A 348 -6.43 -9.34 8.53
C TRP A 348 -6.55 -10.87 8.54
N ARG A 349 -6.61 -11.46 7.36
CA ARG A 349 -6.54 -12.91 7.12
C ARG A 349 -5.64 -13.23 5.94
N TYR A 350 -5.26 -14.47 5.79
CA TYR A 350 -4.64 -14.92 4.54
C TYR A 350 -5.68 -15.05 3.42
N LEU A 351 -5.21 -14.95 2.19
CA LEU A 351 -5.96 -15.38 1.01
C LEU A 351 -6.09 -16.90 1.07
N GLY A 352 -7.31 -17.42 0.99
CA GLY A 352 -7.58 -18.86 0.98
C GLY A 352 -7.00 -19.56 -0.25
N ALA A 353 -6.74 -20.85 -0.14
CA ALA A 353 -6.19 -21.64 -1.25
C ALA A 353 -7.16 -21.76 -2.45
N ASP A 354 -8.44 -21.66 -2.20
CA ASP A 354 -9.55 -21.69 -3.17
C ASP A 354 -9.97 -20.30 -3.67
N GLU A 355 -9.41 -19.24 -3.09
CA GLU A 355 -9.68 -17.87 -3.51
C GLU A 355 -8.73 -17.40 -4.62
N SER A 356 -9.27 -16.74 -5.63
CA SER A 356 -8.50 -16.07 -6.67
C SER A 356 -9.13 -14.73 -7.04
N PHE A 357 -8.31 -13.82 -7.57
CA PHE A 357 -8.80 -12.51 -8.02
C PHE A 357 -9.35 -12.51 -9.44
N ALA A 358 -9.10 -13.59 -10.20
CA ALA A 358 -9.57 -13.74 -11.58
C ALA A 358 -10.92 -14.46 -11.64
#